data_9f605718c755ec4c088d1026952b7fb8
#
_entry.id   9f605718c755ec4c088d1026952b7fb8
#
_cell.length_a   1.000
_cell.length_b   1.000
_cell.length_c   1.000
_cell.angle_alpha   90.00
_cell.angle_beta   90.00
_cell.angle_gamma   90.00
#
_symmetry.space_group_name_H-M   'P 1'
#
loop_
_entity.id
_entity.type
_entity.pdbx_description
1 polymer ?
#
loop_
_entity_poly.entity_id
_entity_poly.type
_entity_poly.pdbx_seq_one_letter_code
_entity_poly.pdbx_strand_id
1 'polypeptide(L)'
;GYKQGIGLGLLVLCAGLLVRLFEPTNISLISSALVGGVGIALLHIVIPELTKQKYLNRLGMVTGLWSAALMGGAALGAVATPWAANLLPERFQALGSWFLLALVVLVIWYLPFNRVPVASIPPRHLLLRAHRYPRAWLLGIYFALVNAGYAGFIAWIAPFYAEFDWPAQKAGNLLALFSLVQVVGALLLPALSRTQDRRFWLMLAVITQMVGFAGLSWFPTAAPWLWSALCGFGLGGAFPLCIVMALDHIDNPVQAGRLVSFMQGIGFMFASLMPLLTGWFRDASGNYTLGWQLHIIVGLLILLITWRFNPKGYKGLFNLQE
;
A
#
# COMPACT_ATOMS: atom_id res chain seq x y z
N GLY A 1 -19.44 0.02 14.95
CA GLY A 1 -19.04 1.41 14.61
C GLY A 1 -17.54 1.53 14.40
N TYR A 2 -17.06 2.66 13.86
CA TYR A 2 -15.63 2.87 13.52
C TYR A 2 -14.69 2.64 14.71
N LYS A 3 -15.07 3.09 15.92
CA LYS A 3 -14.26 2.89 17.13
C LYS A 3 -14.01 1.40 17.39
N GLN A 4 -15.06 0.57 17.29
CA GLN A 4 -14.96 -0.86 17.50
C GLN A 4 -14.21 -1.54 16.35
N GLY A 5 -14.43 -1.13 15.09
CA GLY A 5 -13.74 -1.70 13.92
C GLY A 5 -12.23 -1.48 13.98
N ILE A 6 -11.79 -0.27 14.30
CA ILE A 6 -10.36 0.04 14.46
C ILE A 6 -9.78 -0.69 15.68
N GLY A 7 -10.50 -0.68 16.81
CA GLY A 7 -10.07 -1.40 18.02
C GLY A 7 -9.92 -2.90 17.79
N LEU A 8 -10.86 -3.52 17.08
CA LEU A 8 -10.78 -4.94 16.70
C LEU A 8 -9.59 -5.20 15.77
N GLY A 9 -9.38 -4.34 14.75
CA GLY A 9 -8.23 -4.45 13.86
C GLY A 9 -6.89 -4.39 14.61
N LEU A 10 -6.76 -3.43 15.53
CA LEU A 10 -5.57 -3.31 16.38
C LEU A 10 -5.39 -4.51 17.32
N LEU A 11 -6.47 -5.02 17.92
CA LEU A 11 -6.42 -6.18 18.79
C LEU A 11 -5.99 -7.44 18.05
N VAL A 12 -6.55 -7.68 16.86
CA VAL A 12 -6.16 -8.82 16.01
C VAL A 12 -4.72 -8.69 15.53
N LEU A 13 -4.28 -7.46 15.18
CA LEU A 13 -2.88 -7.19 14.84
C LEU A 13 -1.95 -7.50 16.03
N CYS A 14 -2.31 -7.06 17.25
CA CYS A 14 -1.56 -7.37 18.45
C CYS A 14 -1.45 -8.90 18.65
N ALA A 15 -2.55 -9.63 18.48
CA ALA A 15 -2.54 -11.10 18.60
C ALA A 15 -1.59 -11.76 17.59
N GLY A 16 -1.60 -11.29 16.32
CA GLY A 16 -0.68 -11.80 15.30
C GLY A 16 0.79 -11.52 15.62
N LEU A 17 1.10 -10.32 16.16
CA LEU A 17 2.46 -9.95 16.54
C LEU A 17 2.93 -10.70 17.79
N LEU A 18 2.02 -10.95 18.75
CA LEU A 18 2.32 -11.69 19.98
C LEU A 18 2.82 -13.11 19.69
N VAL A 19 2.22 -13.79 18.69
CA VAL A 19 2.65 -15.14 18.27
C VAL A 19 4.13 -15.17 17.87
N ARG A 20 4.66 -14.06 17.33
CA ARG A 20 6.07 -13.94 16.89
C ARG A 20 7.08 -13.78 18.03
N LEU A 21 6.63 -13.67 19.29
CA LEU A 21 7.52 -13.68 20.45
C LEU A 21 7.96 -15.10 20.84
N PHE A 22 7.23 -16.10 20.38
CA PHE A 22 7.52 -17.51 20.64
C PHE A 22 8.41 -18.10 19.54
N GLU A 23 8.97 -19.28 19.80
CA GLU A 23 9.87 -19.97 18.88
C GLU A 23 9.26 -20.08 17.46
N PRO A 24 10.02 -19.69 16.39
CA PRO A 24 9.50 -19.65 15.05
C PRO A 24 9.44 -21.04 14.46
N THR A 25 8.23 -21.54 14.30
CA THR A 25 7.93 -22.68 13.42
C THR A 25 7.30 -22.17 12.13
N ASN A 26 7.32 -22.97 11.06
CA ASN A 26 6.62 -22.62 9.82
C ASN A 26 5.13 -22.31 10.07
N ILE A 27 4.51 -23.08 10.95
CA ILE A 27 3.09 -22.90 11.32
C ILE A 27 2.90 -21.59 12.09
N SER A 28 3.74 -21.28 13.07
CA SER A 28 3.63 -20.03 13.85
C SER A 28 3.86 -18.80 12.99
N LEU A 29 4.80 -18.83 12.04
CA LEU A 29 5.07 -17.74 11.12
C LEU A 29 3.89 -17.51 10.16
N ILE A 30 3.35 -18.56 9.55
CA ILE A 30 2.20 -18.47 8.65
C ILE A 30 0.95 -18.00 9.41
N SER A 31 0.66 -18.60 10.56
CA SER A 31 -0.52 -18.21 11.36
C SER A 31 -0.44 -16.78 11.86
N SER A 32 0.74 -16.33 12.33
CA SER A 32 0.96 -14.93 12.74
C SER A 32 0.77 -13.95 11.59
N ALA A 33 1.24 -14.31 10.37
CA ALA A 33 1.06 -13.50 9.19
C ALA A 33 -0.42 -13.42 8.77
N LEU A 34 -1.16 -14.53 8.83
CA LEU A 34 -2.59 -14.55 8.54
C LEU A 34 -3.39 -13.74 9.56
N VAL A 35 -3.16 -13.94 10.85
CA VAL A 35 -3.87 -13.19 11.89
C VAL A 35 -3.54 -11.71 11.82
N GLY A 36 -2.25 -11.35 11.75
CA GLY A 36 -1.83 -9.95 11.60
C GLY A 36 -2.38 -9.31 10.33
N GLY A 37 -2.39 -10.05 9.21
CA GLY A 37 -2.98 -9.62 7.94
C GLY A 37 -4.47 -9.33 8.04
N VAL A 38 -5.25 -10.13 8.77
CA VAL A 38 -6.67 -9.84 9.05
C VAL A 38 -6.82 -8.54 9.85
N GLY A 39 -5.97 -8.31 10.86
CA GLY A 39 -5.95 -7.04 11.61
C GLY A 39 -5.70 -5.84 10.70
N ILE A 40 -4.67 -5.91 9.84
CA ILE A 40 -4.35 -4.88 8.86
C ILE A 40 -5.52 -4.66 7.89
N ALA A 41 -6.13 -5.74 7.38
CA ALA A 41 -7.27 -5.65 6.44
C ALA A 41 -8.46 -4.91 7.06
N LEU A 42 -8.78 -5.17 8.34
CA LEU A 42 -9.83 -4.44 9.06
C LEU A 42 -9.53 -2.93 9.14
N LEU A 43 -8.28 -2.54 9.40
CA LEU A 43 -7.88 -1.14 9.41
C LEU A 43 -8.00 -0.50 8.01
N HIS A 44 -7.58 -1.22 6.97
CA HIS A 44 -7.70 -0.76 5.56
C HIS A 44 -9.15 -0.60 5.10
N ILE A 45 -10.10 -1.31 5.68
CA ILE A 45 -11.53 -1.13 5.42
C ILE A 45 -12.06 0.14 6.08
N VAL A 46 -11.74 0.34 7.36
CA VAL A 46 -12.39 1.34 8.20
C VAL A 46 -11.77 2.73 8.01
N ILE A 47 -10.47 2.84 7.84
CA ILE A 47 -9.75 4.12 7.79
C ILE A 47 -10.15 4.97 6.58
N PRO A 48 -10.22 4.48 5.33
CA PRO A 48 -10.64 5.29 4.18
C PRO A 48 -12.08 5.80 4.30
N GLU A 49 -12.98 4.96 4.82
CA GLU A 49 -14.38 5.33 5.06
C GLU A 49 -14.48 6.45 6.08
N LEU A 50 -13.82 6.32 7.24
CA LEU A 50 -13.75 7.34 8.28
C LEU A 50 -13.11 8.64 7.76
N THR A 51 -12.05 8.52 6.96
CA THR A 51 -11.36 9.66 6.36
C THR A 51 -12.29 10.44 5.45
N LYS A 52 -13.06 9.76 4.61
CA LYS A 52 -14.04 10.42 3.76
C LYS A 52 -15.17 11.09 4.55
N GLN A 53 -15.66 10.42 5.60
CA GLN A 53 -16.73 10.97 6.42
C GLN A 53 -16.30 12.23 7.17
N LYS A 54 -15.08 12.25 7.72
CA LYS A 54 -14.64 13.31 8.63
C LYS A 54 -13.87 14.43 7.93
N TYR A 55 -13.18 14.14 6.84
CA TYR A 55 -12.21 15.03 6.20
C TYR A 55 -12.45 15.24 4.71
N LEU A 56 -13.72 15.32 4.27
CA LEU A 56 -14.09 15.41 2.85
C LEU A 56 -13.31 16.53 2.11
N ASN A 57 -13.19 17.71 2.71
CA ASN A 57 -12.49 18.87 2.11
C ASN A 57 -10.97 18.73 2.09
N ARG A 58 -10.41 17.75 2.81
CA ARG A 58 -8.95 17.48 2.91
C ARG A 58 -8.63 16.02 2.63
N LEU A 59 -9.49 15.35 1.86
CA LEU A 59 -9.44 13.92 1.61
C LEU A 59 -8.05 13.46 1.11
N GLY A 60 -7.51 14.14 0.11
CA GLY A 60 -6.19 13.83 -0.45
C GLY A 60 -5.07 13.96 0.59
N MET A 61 -5.05 15.05 1.34
CA MET A 61 -4.02 15.29 2.36
C MET A 61 -4.07 14.25 3.48
N VAL A 62 -5.26 13.93 3.99
CA VAL A 62 -5.41 12.98 5.12
C VAL A 62 -5.11 11.55 4.65
N THR A 63 -5.54 11.16 3.45
CA THR A 63 -5.20 9.86 2.85
C THR A 63 -3.69 9.76 2.59
N GLY A 64 -3.07 10.84 2.12
CA GLY A 64 -1.62 10.92 1.93
C GLY A 64 -0.87 10.76 3.25
N LEU A 65 -1.30 11.45 4.32
CA LEU A 65 -0.70 11.34 5.65
C LEU A 65 -0.80 9.90 6.21
N TRP A 66 -1.96 9.28 6.07
CA TRP A 66 -2.16 7.88 6.46
C TRP A 66 -1.23 6.93 5.66
N SER A 67 -1.15 7.11 4.34
CA SER A 67 -0.28 6.29 3.50
C SER A 67 1.21 6.52 3.82
N ALA A 68 1.60 7.77 4.08
CA ALA A 68 2.95 8.12 4.50
C ALA A 68 3.32 7.49 5.85
N ALA A 69 2.38 7.47 6.81
CA ALA A 69 2.58 6.79 8.10
C ALA A 69 2.74 5.27 7.91
N LEU A 70 2.00 4.67 6.99
CA LEU A 70 2.09 3.25 6.65
C LEU A 70 3.46 2.90 6.07
N MET A 71 3.94 3.68 5.09
CA MET A 71 5.23 3.51 4.43
C MET A 71 6.39 3.84 5.39
N GLY A 72 6.25 4.92 6.16
CA GLY A 72 7.23 5.31 7.18
C GLY A 72 7.35 4.27 8.29
N GLY A 73 6.23 3.68 8.72
CA GLY A 73 6.21 2.57 9.66
C GLY A 73 6.93 1.33 9.13
N ALA A 74 6.74 0.99 7.86
CA ALA A 74 7.48 -0.10 7.21
C ALA A 74 8.99 0.19 7.15
N ALA A 75 9.39 1.43 6.81
CA ALA A 75 10.78 1.85 6.81
C ALA A 75 11.41 1.79 8.21
N LEU A 76 10.69 2.29 9.23
CA LEU A 76 11.12 2.18 10.63
C LEU A 76 11.27 0.73 11.06
N GLY A 77 10.32 -0.14 10.68
CA GLY A 77 10.40 -1.56 10.95
C GLY A 77 11.64 -2.21 10.34
N ALA A 78 11.96 -1.87 9.10
CA ALA A 78 13.12 -2.41 8.40
C ALA A 78 14.45 -2.02 9.08
N VAL A 79 14.55 -0.80 9.61
CA VAL A 79 15.76 -0.30 10.30
C VAL A 79 15.81 -0.75 11.75
N ALA A 80 14.72 -0.66 12.48
CA ALA A 80 14.70 -0.89 13.93
C ALA A 80 14.67 -2.39 14.30
N THR A 81 14.10 -3.26 13.46
CA THR A 81 14.02 -4.70 13.77
C THR A 81 15.40 -5.37 13.88
N PRO A 82 16.37 -5.16 12.96
CA PRO A 82 17.72 -5.69 13.12
C PRO A 82 18.45 -5.16 14.37
N TRP A 83 18.22 -3.88 14.70
CA TRP A 83 18.78 -3.30 15.92
C TRP A 83 18.17 -3.93 17.19
N ALA A 84 16.84 -4.10 17.23
CA ALA A 84 16.15 -4.79 18.31
C ALA A 84 16.61 -6.24 18.46
N ALA A 85 16.92 -6.93 17.36
CA ALA A 85 17.45 -8.30 17.37
C ALA A 85 18.80 -8.46 18.08
N ASN A 86 19.57 -7.37 18.20
CA ASN A 86 20.83 -7.38 18.95
C ASN A 86 20.64 -7.09 20.46
N LEU A 87 19.47 -6.61 20.88
CA LEU A 87 19.15 -6.30 22.26
C LEU A 87 18.34 -7.39 22.96
N LEU A 88 17.69 -8.26 22.20
CA LEU A 88 16.82 -9.31 22.71
C LEU A 88 17.58 -10.63 22.86
N PRO A 89 17.20 -11.49 23.82
CA PRO A 89 17.82 -12.79 24.03
C PRO A 89 17.82 -13.65 22.78
N GLU A 90 16.72 -13.64 22.05
CA GLU A 90 16.55 -14.40 20.82
C GLU A 90 16.22 -13.47 19.64
N ARG A 91 16.95 -13.60 18.53
CA ARG A 91 16.81 -12.71 17.36
C ARG A 91 15.41 -12.70 16.75
N PHE A 92 14.70 -13.82 16.79
CA PHE A 92 13.34 -13.92 16.25
C PHE A 92 12.32 -13.05 17.03
N GLN A 93 12.58 -12.80 18.33
CA GLN A 93 11.71 -11.97 19.17
C GLN A 93 11.65 -10.51 18.70
N ALA A 94 12.61 -10.05 17.91
CA ALA A 94 12.61 -8.71 17.36
C ALA A 94 11.40 -8.44 16.44
N LEU A 95 10.92 -9.44 15.72
CA LEU A 95 9.69 -9.32 14.93
C LEU A 95 8.44 -9.22 15.79
N GLY A 96 8.44 -9.93 16.95
CA GLY A 96 7.36 -9.88 17.93
C GLY A 96 7.35 -8.61 18.77
N SER A 97 8.50 -7.95 18.97
CA SER A 97 8.62 -6.77 19.82
C SER A 97 7.72 -5.60 19.39
N TRP A 98 7.36 -5.52 18.11
CA TRP A 98 6.39 -4.56 17.57
C TRP A 98 5.00 -4.68 18.18
N PHE A 99 4.71 -5.82 18.86
CA PHE A 99 3.52 -5.99 19.69
C PHE A 99 3.37 -4.87 20.74
N LEU A 100 4.47 -4.43 21.35
CA LEU A 100 4.43 -3.37 22.37
C LEU A 100 3.93 -2.06 21.78
N LEU A 101 4.41 -1.68 20.59
CA LEU A 101 3.94 -0.47 19.90
C LEU A 101 2.45 -0.60 19.54
N ALA A 102 2.04 -1.73 18.99
CA ALA A 102 0.64 -1.98 18.63
C ALA A 102 -0.27 -1.96 19.88
N LEU A 103 0.19 -2.49 21.01
CA LEU A 103 -0.52 -2.44 22.28
C LEU A 103 -0.66 -1.00 22.81
N VAL A 104 0.41 -0.21 22.76
CA VAL A 104 0.36 1.22 23.14
C VAL A 104 -0.67 1.96 22.30
N VAL A 105 -0.67 1.75 20.98
CA VAL A 105 -1.64 2.37 20.07
C VAL A 105 -3.07 1.90 20.40
N LEU A 106 -3.26 0.61 20.71
CA LEU A 106 -4.57 0.06 21.10
C LEU A 106 -5.08 0.71 22.41
N VAL A 107 -4.20 0.86 23.42
CA VAL A 107 -4.56 1.53 24.68
C VAL A 107 -4.93 2.99 24.42
N ILE A 108 -4.11 3.73 23.69
CA ILE A 108 -4.40 5.14 23.32
C ILE A 108 -5.72 5.24 22.58
N TRP A 109 -6.04 4.27 21.70
CA TRP A 109 -7.27 4.28 20.92
C TRP A 109 -8.53 4.22 21.79
N TYR A 110 -8.47 3.49 22.92
CA TYR A 110 -9.62 3.36 23.83
C TYR A 110 -9.72 4.48 24.89
N LEU A 111 -8.75 5.39 24.95
CA LEU A 111 -8.82 6.51 25.90
C LEU A 111 -10.04 7.41 25.61
N PRO A 112 -10.63 8.04 26.67
CA PRO A 112 -11.95 8.70 26.59
C PRO A 112 -11.97 9.96 25.71
N PHE A 113 -10.83 10.54 25.38
CA PHE A 113 -10.76 11.72 24.50
C PHE A 113 -10.93 11.40 23.00
N ASN A 114 -10.89 10.13 22.61
CA ASN A 114 -11.10 9.71 21.22
C ASN A 114 -12.58 9.67 20.85
N ARG A 115 -13.12 10.83 20.45
CA ARG A 115 -14.48 10.92 19.91
C ARG A 115 -14.47 10.58 18.42
N VAL A 116 -14.91 9.37 18.10
CA VAL A 116 -15.05 8.92 16.71
C VAL A 116 -16.53 8.98 16.31
N PRO A 117 -16.87 9.51 15.14
CA PRO A 117 -18.25 9.54 14.65
C PRO A 117 -18.87 8.15 14.65
N VAL A 118 -20.17 8.08 14.92
CA VAL A 118 -20.90 6.82 14.74
C VAL A 118 -21.22 6.68 13.26
N ALA A 119 -20.86 5.52 12.67
CA ALA A 119 -21.23 5.23 11.30
C ALA A 119 -22.74 5.04 11.21
N SER A 120 -23.40 5.81 10.38
CA SER A 120 -24.77 5.49 9.94
C SER A 120 -24.69 4.40 8.86
N ILE A 121 -24.81 3.15 9.27
CA ILE A 121 -24.76 2.02 8.35
C ILE A 121 -26.11 1.89 7.63
N PRO A 122 -26.16 2.03 6.31
CA PRO A 122 -27.39 1.80 5.55
C PRO A 122 -27.92 0.39 5.75
N PRO A 123 -29.23 0.15 5.54
CA PRO A 123 -29.78 -1.20 5.51
C PRO A 123 -28.99 -2.15 4.60
N ARG A 124 -28.91 -3.43 4.96
CA ARG A 124 -28.07 -4.41 4.23
C ARG A 124 -28.37 -4.51 2.74
N HIS A 125 -29.64 -4.34 2.33
CA HIS A 125 -30.05 -4.41 0.92
C HIS A 125 -29.56 -3.20 0.10
N LEU A 126 -29.26 -2.07 0.74
CA LEU A 126 -28.69 -0.88 0.10
C LEU A 126 -27.16 -0.87 0.08
N LEU A 127 -26.50 -1.87 0.69
CA LEU A 127 -25.05 -1.92 0.71
C LEU A 127 -24.49 -2.29 -0.67
N LEU A 128 -23.49 -1.51 -1.12
CA LEU A 128 -22.80 -1.75 -2.40
C LEU A 128 -22.27 -3.19 -2.49
N ARG A 129 -22.66 -3.87 -3.54
CA ARG A 129 -22.12 -5.18 -3.95
C ARG A 129 -21.09 -4.96 -5.04
N ALA A 130 -19.90 -4.46 -4.66
CA ALA A 130 -18.88 -3.99 -5.60
C ALA A 130 -18.54 -5.01 -6.71
N HIS A 131 -18.50 -6.31 -6.39
CA HIS A 131 -18.23 -7.37 -7.35
C HIS A 131 -19.19 -7.44 -8.56
N ARG A 132 -20.37 -6.81 -8.47
CA ARG A 132 -21.36 -6.76 -9.56
C ARG A 132 -21.09 -5.66 -10.58
N TYR A 133 -20.18 -4.75 -10.29
CA TYR A 133 -19.92 -3.59 -11.13
C TYR A 133 -18.57 -3.70 -11.85
N PRO A 134 -18.54 -3.68 -13.20
CA PRO A 134 -17.29 -3.74 -13.96
C PRO A 134 -16.30 -2.64 -13.56
N ARG A 135 -16.82 -1.48 -13.17
CA ARG A 135 -15.99 -0.36 -12.70
C ARG A 135 -15.21 -0.68 -11.43
N ALA A 136 -15.80 -1.44 -10.50
CA ALA A 136 -15.10 -1.87 -9.28
C ALA A 136 -13.94 -2.84 -9.60
N TRP A 137 -14.13 -3.73 -10.56
CA TRP A 137 -13.07 -4.62 -11.05
C TRP A 137 -11.96 -3.84 -11.74
N LEU A 138 -12.31 -2.84 -12.58
CA LEU A 138 -11.31 -1.97 -13.21
C LEU A 138 -10.47 -1.23 -12.18
N LEU A 139 -11.08 -0.71 -11.11
CA LEU A 139 -10.39 -0.09 -9.99
C LEU A 139 -9.49 -1.09 -9.26
N GLY A 140 -9.96 -2.32 -9.02
CA GLY A 140 -9.19 -3.39 -8.40
C GLY A 140 -7.95 -3.77 -9.22
N ILE A 141 -8.13 -3.98 -10.53
CA ILE A 141 -7.02 -4.29 -11.45
C ILE A 141 -6.04 -3.10 -11.53
N TYR A 142 -6.55 -1.87 -11.64
CA TYR A 142 -5.72 -0.68 -11.64
C TYR A 142 -4.86 -0.58 -10.38
N PHE A 143 -5.46 -0.79 -9.21
CA PHE A 143 -4.75 -0.79 -7.94
C PHE A 143 -3.73 -1.93 -7.86
N ALA A 144 -4.05 -3.11 -8.40
CA ALA A 144 -3.12 -4.24 -8.51
C ALA A 144 -1.87 -3.86 -9.30
N LEU A 145 -2.06 -3.29 -10.50
CA LEU A 145 -0.96 -2.87 -11.37
C LEU A 145 -0.07 -1.81 -10.70
N VAL A 146 -0.67 -0.82 -10.02
CA VAL A 146 0.09 0.20 -9.28
C VAL A 146 0.91 -0.43 -8.15
N ASN A 147 0.33 -1.35 -7.36
CA ASN A 147 1.03 -1.98 -6.25
C ASN A 147 2.00 -3.09 -6.68
N ALA A 148 1.84 -3.63 -7.88
CA ALA A 148 2.76 -4.60 -8.46
C ALA A 148 4.20 -4.06 -8.52
N GLY A 149 4.37 -2.77 -8.90
CA GLY A 149 5.67 -2.11 -8.91
C GLY A 149 6.34 -2.10 -7.54
N TYR A 150 5.57 -1.81 -6.48
CA TYR A 150 6.07 -1.83 -5.11
C TYR A 150 6.51 -3.25 -4.68
N ALA A 151 5.65 -4.24 -4.91
CA ALA A 151 5.93 -5.63 -4.53
C ALA A 151 7.17 -6.17 -5.26
N GLY A 152 7.29 -5.93 -6.56
CA GLY A 152 8.45 -6.33 -7.36
C GLY A 152 9.73 -5.61 -6.94
N PHE A 153 9.67 -4.30 -6.71
CA PHE A 153 10.84 -3.52 -6.28
C PHE A 153 11.40 -4.01 -4.94
N ILE A 154 10.56 -4.15 -3.92
CA ILE A 154 11.00 -4.59 -2.58
C ILE A 154 11.58 -6.01 -2.63
N ALA A 155 10.95 -6.90 -3.38
CA ALA A 155 11.40 -8.29 -3.45
C ALA A 155 12.77 -8.43 -4.12
N TRP A 156 13.06 -7.63 -5.16
CA TRP A 156 14.16 -7.93 -6.06
C TRP A 156 15.28 -6.91 -6.11
N ILE A 157 15.13 -5.70 -5.52
CA ILE A 157 16.17 -4.67 -5.60
C ILE A 157 17.48 -5.10 -4.92
N ALA A 158 17.41 -5.76 -3.77
CA ALA A 158 18.61 -6.21 -3.06
C ALA A 158 19.28 -7.41 -3.75
N PRO A 159 18.57 -8.49 -4.15
CA PRO A 159 19.13 -9.55 -4.99
C PRO A 159 19.69 -9.04 -6.34
N PHE A 160 19.01 -8.06 -6.96
CA PHE A 160 19.48 -7.46 -8.21
C PHE A 160 20.86 -6.82 -8.07
N TYR A 161 21.08 -6.00 -7.04
CA TYR A 161 22.37 -5.36 -6.85
C TYR A 161 23.44 -6.30 -6.25
N ALA A 162 23.03 -7.44 -5.68
CA ALA A 162 23.98 -8.50 -5.32
C ALA A 162 24.66 -9.11 -6.56
N GLU A 163 24.00 -9.15 -7.73
CA GLU A 163 24.62 -9.58 -9.00
C GLU A 163 25.71 -8.59 -9.50
N PHE A 164 25.78 -7.40 -8.96
CA PHE A 164 26.83 -6.40 -9.21
C PHE A 164 27.83 -6.30 -8.06
N ASP A 165 27.96 -7.34 -7.23
CA ASP A 165 28.86 -7.44 -6.09
C ASP A 165 28.65 -6.32 -5.03
N TRP A 166 27.42 -5.80 -4.91
CA TRP A 166 27.13 -4.82 -3.88
C TRP A 166 27.01 -5.50 -2.51
N PRO A 167 27.67 -4.96 -1.47
CA PRO A 167 27.46 -5.40 -0.10
C PRO A 167 25.98 -5.25 0.29
N ALA A 168 25.45 -6.21 1.08
CA ALA A 168 24.07 -6.20 1.55
C ALA A 168 23.68 -4.87 2.23
N GLN A 169 24.61 -4.25 2.98
CA GLN A 169 24.39 -2.94 3.58
C GLN A 169 24.11 -1.83 2.56
N LYS A 170 24.83 -1.83 1.43
CA LYS A 170 24.65 -0.83 0.37
C LYS A 170 23.30 -1.00 -0.33
N ALA A 171 22.91 -2.25 -0.62
CA ALA A 171 21.59 -2.57 -1.17
C ALA A 171 20.46 -2.21 -0.19
N GLY A 172 20.66 -2.47 1.11
CA GLY A 172 19.73 -2.06 2.16
C GLY A 172 19.55 -0.53 2.27
N ASN A 173 20.63 0.24 2.12
CA ASN A 173 20.55 1.70 2.09
C ASN A 173 19.76 2.22 0.88
N LEU A 174 19.81 1.52 -0.26
CA LEU A 174 19.02 1.85 -1.44
C LEU A 174 17.52 1.66 -1.17
N LEU A 175 17.15 0.57 -0.49
CA LEU A 175 15.77 0.32 -0.08
C LEU A 175 15.29 1.33 0.97
N ALA A 176 16.18 1.76 1.88
CA ALA A 176 15.87 2.82 2.84
C ALA A 176 15.59 4.16 2.14
N LEU A 177 16.41 4.55 1.16
CA LEU A 177 16.16 5.73 0.33
C LEU A 177 14.82 5.63 -0.42
N PHE A 178 14.56 4.50 -1.06
CA PHE A 178 13.28 4.23 -1.71
C PHE A 178 12.11 4.49 -0.76
N SER A 179 12.15 3.91 0.44
CA SER A 179 11.08 4.05 1.43
C SER A 179 10.91 5.49 1.93
N LEU A 180 12.02 6.21 2.13
CA LEU A 180 11.99 7.61 2.54
C LEU A 180 11.34 8.50 1.47
N VAL A 181 11.77 8.34 0.22
CA VAL A 181 11.23 9.11 -0.91
C VAL A 181 9.78 8.72 -1.21
N GLN A 182 9.40 7.47 -0.95
CA GLN A 182 8.03 7.00 -1.01
C GLN A 182 7.10 7.76 -0.05
N VAL A 183 7.56 8.03 1.19
CA VAL A 183 6.84 8.88 2.15
C VAL A 183 6.62 10.29 1.59
N VAL A 184 7.65 10.88 0.96
CA VAL A 184 7.55 12.20 0.33
C VAL A 184 6.52 12.20 -0.79
N GLY A 185 6.54 11.20 -1.68
CA GLY A 185 5.55 11.04 -2.75
C GLY A 185 4.12 10.90 -2.22
N ALA A 186 3.95 10.09 -1.16
CA ALA A 186 2.65 9.85 -0.52
C ALA A 186 2.04 11.10 0.13
N LEU A 187 2.87 11.98 0.67
CA LEU A 187 2.42 13.26 1.23
C LEU A 187 2.17 14.31 0.15
N LEU A 188 3.10 14.46 -0.78
CA LEU A 188 3.13 15.59 -1.71
C LEU A 188 2.06 15.46 -2.80
N LEU A 189 2.00 14.33 -3.52
CA LEU A 189 1.14 14.22 -4.70
C LEU A 189 -0.36 14.29 -4.36
N PRO A 190 -0.88 13.61 -3.33
CA PRO A 190 -2.29 13.77 -2.95
C PRO A 190 -2.62 15.16 -2.39
N ALA A 191 -1.68 15.80 -1.68
CA ALA A 191 -1.86 17.16 -1.16
C ALA A 191 -1.98 18.21 -2.26
N LEU A 192 -1.22 18.05 -3.34
CA LEU A 192 -1.26 18.91 -4.52
C LEU A 192 -2.49 18.63 -5.40
N SER A 193 -3.02 17.41 -5.36
CA SER A 193 -4.19 16.98 -6.12
C SER A 193 -5.49 17.49 -5.49
N ARG A 194 -5.77 18.77 -5.66
CA ARG A 194 -6.92 19.46 -5.03
C ARG A 194 -8.25 19.32 -5.77
N THR A 195 -8.21 18.96 -7.05
CA THR A 195 -9.40 18.76 -7.90
C THR A 195 -9.85 17.30 -7.85
N GLN A 196 -11.11 17.03 -8.25
CA GLN A 196 -11.59 15.65 -8.40
C GLN A 196 -10.93 14.92 -9.57
N ASP A 197 -10.36 15.64 -10.53
CA ASP A 197 -9.59 15.02 -11.61
C ASP A 197 -8.17 14.69 -11.13
N ARG A 198 -7.98 13.43 -10.75
CA ARG A 198 -6.71 12.91 -10.23
C ARG A 198 -5.78 12.42 -11.35
N ARG A 199 -6.22 12.40 -12.61
CA ARG A 199 -5.51 11.77 -13.73
C ARG A 199 -4.10 12.33 -13.94
N PHE A 200 -3.95 13.66 -13.93
CA PHE A 200 -2.64 14.28 -14.09
C PHE A 200 -1.63 13.79 -13.04
N TRP A 201 -2.01 13.82 -11.77
CA TRP A 201 -1.14 13.41 -10.66
C TRP A 201 -0.83 11.92 -10.66
N LEU A 202 -1.81 11.08 -11.04
CA LEU A 202 -1.61 9.64 -11.24
C LEU A 202 -0.64 9.38 -12.39
N MET A 203 -0.82 10.05 -13.54
CA MET A 203 0.10 9.91 -14.68
C MET A 203 1.51 10.38 -14.33
N LEU A 204 1.66 11.50 -13.62
CA LEU A 204 2.95 11.99 -13.16
C LEU A 204 3.65 10.95 -12.26
N ALA A 205 2.94 10.39 -11.29
CA ALA A 205 3.47 9.35 -10.41
C ALA A 205 3.91 8.10 -11.20
N VAL A 206 3.07 7.65 -12.15
CA VAL A 206 3.37 6.47 -12.97
C VAL A 206 4.54 6.71 -13.91
N ILE A 207 4.61 7.88 -14.57
CA ILE A 207 5.75 8.22 -15.44
C ILE A 207 7.05 8.27 -14.62
N THR A 208 7.01 8.86 -13.43
CA THR A 208 8.18 8.94 -12.55
C THR A 208 8.72 7.55 -12.19
N GLN A 209 7.85 6.63 -11.76
CA GLN A 209 8.30 5.25 -11.49
C GLN A 209 8.76 4.51 -12.73
N MET A 210 8.12 4.73 -13.91
CA MET A 210 8.55 4.11 -15.16
C MET A 210 9.95 4.55 -15.56
N VAL A 211 10.30 5.82 -15.38
CA VAL A 211 11.68 6.31 -15.60
C VAL A 211 12.65 5.62 -14.65
N GLY A 212 12.26 5.43 -13.38
CA GLY A 212 13.07 4.68 -12.43
C GLY A 212 13.30 3.22 -12.86
N PHE A 213 12.25 2.49 -13.26
CA PHE A 213 12.37 1.13 -13.77
C PHE A 213 13.15 1.04 -15.09
N ALA A 214 13.02 2.03 -15.96
CA ALA A 214 13.81 2.14 -17.18
C ALA A 214 15.31 2.29 -16.87
N GLY A 215 15.64 3.14 -15.88
CA GLY A 215 17.00 3.30 -15.39
C GLY A 215 17.58 1.99 -14.82
N LEU A 216 16.79 1.25 -14.02
CA LEU A 216 17.18 -0.05 -13.49
C LEU A 216 17.38 -1.11 -14.60
N SER A 217 16.57 -1.04 -15.67
CA SER A 217 16.64 -1.98 -16.78
C SER A 217 17.85 -1.77 -17.67
N TRP A 218 18.14 -0.54 -18.05
CA TRP A 218 19.14 -0.23 -19.10
C TRP A 218 20.42 0.41 -18.58
N PHE A 219 20.35 1.09 -17.41
CA PHE A 219 21.48 1.83 -16.85
C PHE A 219 21.62 1.58 -15.35
N PRO A 220 21.67 0.29 -14.89
CA PRO A 220 21.56 -0.05 -13.47
C PRO A 220 22.65 0.57 -12.60
N THR A 221 23.88 0.67 -13.12
CA THR A 221 25.04 1.18 -12.38
C THR A 221 25.29 2.67 -12.54
N ALA A 222 24.63 3.34 -13.51
CA ALA A 222 24.88 4.75 -13.81
C ALA A 222 24.39 5.69 -12.68
N ALA A 223 23.19 5.47 -12.16
CA ALA A 223 22.60 6.29 -11.11
C ALA A 223 21.63 5.49 -10.20
N PRO A 224 22.08 4.45 -9.50
CA PRO A 224 21.21 3.54 -8.73
C PRO A 224 20.31 4.25 -7.72
N TRP A 225 20.88 5.24 -7.03
CA TRP A 225 20.16 6.05 -6.05
C TRP A 225 19.03 6.88 -6.66
N LEU A 226 19.26 7.44 -7.85
CA LEU A 226 18.25 8.20 -8.58
C LEU A 226 17.11 7.28 -9.04
N TRP A 227 17.43 6.12 -9.61
CA TRP A 227 16.43 5.17 -10.07
C TRP A 227 15.54 4.69 -8.93
N SER A 228 16.16 4.36 -7.79
CA SER A 228 15.45 3.98 -6.57
C SER A 228 14.56 5.11 -6.04
N ALA A 229 15.07 6.36 -6.02
CA ALA A 229 14.30 7.51 -5.60
C ALA A 229 13.10 7.78 -6.51
N LEU A 230 13.27 7.70 -7.84
CA LEU A 230 12.18 7.89 -8.81
C LEU A 230 11.10 6.80 -8.66
N CYS A 231 11.49 5.53 -8.49
CA CYS A 231 10.57 4.46 -8.18
C CYS A 231 9.80 4.75 -6.88
N GLY A 232 10.52 5.12 -5.81
CA GLY A 232 9.94 5.44 -4.51
C GLY A 232 8.92 6.58 -4.59
N PHE A 233 9.28 7.70 -5.22
CA PHE A 233 8.41 8.86 -5.36
C PHE A 233 7.12 8.53 -6.11
N GLY A 234 7.25 7.88 -7.26
CA GLY A 234 6.11 7.51 -8.09
C GLY A 234 5.16 6.53 -7.41
N LEU A 235 5.70 5.43 -6.88
CA LEU A 235 4.93 4.41 -6.17
C LEU A 235 4.29 4.95 -4.89
N GLY A 236 5.03 5.80 -4.15
CA GLY A 236 4.53 6.44 -2.94
C GLY A 236 3.32 7.33 -3.20
N GLY A 237 3.34 8.13 -4.25
CA GLY A 237 2.24 9.03 -4.60
C GLY A 237 1.06 8.33 -5.26
N ALA A 238 1.31 7.30 -6.08
CA ALA A 238 0.25 6.58 -6.80
C ALA A 238 -0.69 5.84 -5.84
N PHE A 239 -0.18 5.24 -4.78
CA PHE A 239 -0.97 4.47 -3.82
C PHE A 239 -2.11 5.27 -3.18
N PRO A 240 -1.88 6.39 -2.46
CA PRO A 240 -2.94 7.18 -1.88
C PRO A 240 -3.85 7.85 -2.92
N LEU A 241 -3.29 8.23 -4.09
CA LEU A 241 -4.10 8.80 -5.17
C LEU A 241 -5.13 7.80 -5.73
N CYS A 242 -4.79 6.50 -5.82
CA CYS A 242 -5.74 5.46 -6.18
C CYS A 242 -6.89 5.35 -5.18
N ILE A 243 -6.59 5.44 -3.89
CA ILE A 243 -7.60 5.37 -2.83
C ILE A 243 -8.52 6.59 -2.91
N VAL A 244 -7.94 7.80 -3.02
CA VAL A 244 -8.73 9.04 -3.14
C VAL A 244 -9.62 8.99 -4.39
N MET A 245 -9.05 8.57 -5.53
CA MET A 245 -9.81 8.41 -6.77
C MET A 245 -11.00 7.45 -6.62
N ALA A 246 -10.79 6.30 -5.95
CA ALA A 246 -11.88 5.36 -5.68
C ALA A 246 -12.94 5.96 -4.75
N LEU A 247 -12.52 6.70 -3.70
CA LEU A 247 -13.44 7.42 -2.82
C LEU A 247 -14.24 8.51 -3.54
N ASP A 248 -13.68 9.14 -4.57
CA ASP A 248 -14.36 10.18 -5.36
C ASP A 248 -15.49 9.61 -6.27
N HIS A 249 -15.56 8.28 -6.45
CA HIS A 249 -16.60 7.66 -7.29
C HIS A 249 -17.99 7.61 -6.66
N ILE A 250 -18.12 7.65 -5.34
CA ILE A 250 -19.39 7.48 -4.62
C ILE A 250 -19.42 8.49 -3.48
N ASP A 251 -20.47 9.33 -3.41
CA ASP A 251 -20.57 10.39 -2.40
C ASP A 251 -20.74 9.84 -0.98
N ASN A 252 -21.56 8.79 -0.81
CA ASN A 252 -21.78 8.17 0.49
C ASN A 252 -20.50 7.51 1.04
N PRO A 253 -20.00 7.91 2.22
CA PRO A 253 -18.74 7.41 2.79
C PRO A 253 -18.72 5.89 3.00
N VAL A 254 -19.81 5.29 3.48
CA VAL A 254 -19.90 3.84 3.74
C VAL A 254 -19.79 3.06 2.42
N GLN A 255 -20.51 3.51 1.38
CA GLN A 255 -20.46 2.86 0.08
C GLN A 255 -19.11 3.04 -0.61
N ALA A 256 -18.52 4.23 -0.50
CA ALA A 256 -17.17 4.51 -1.00
C ALA A 256 -16.12 3.66 -0.28
N GLY A 257 -16.23 3.50 1.05
CA GLY A 257 -15.36 2.60 1.83
C GLY A 257 -15.46 1.15 1.37
N ARG A 258 -16.67 0.65 1.08
CA ARG A 258 -16.87 -0.70 0.52
C ARG A 258 -16.22 -0.88 -0.86
N LEU A 259 -16.30 0.16 -1.72
CA LEU A 259 -15.63 0.15 -3.02
C LEU A 259 -14.12 0.08 -2.85
N VAL A 260 -13.55 0.90 -1.97
CA VAL A 260 -12.11 0.89 -1.66
C VAL A 260 -11.67 -0.44 -1.07
N SER A 261 -12.45 -1.02 -0.16
CA SER A 261 -12.13 -2.34 0.42
C SER A 261 -12.09 -3.45 -0.64
N PHE A 262 -13.06 -3.46 -1.56
CA PHE A 262 -13.06 -4.40 -2.69
C PHE A 262 -11.85 -4.16 -3.60
N MET A 263 -11.59 -2.91 -3.97
CA MET A 263 -10.45 -2.51 -4.79
C MET A 263 -9.12 -2.98 -4.17
N GLN A 264 -8.91 -2.74 -2.88
CA GLN A 264 -7.68 -3.15 -2.19
C GLN A 264 -7.57 -4.67 -2.05
N GLY A 265 -8.67 -5.38 -1.74
CA GLY A 265 -8.67 -6.83 -1.63
C GLY A 265 -8.23 -7.51 -2.93
N ILE A 266 -8.90 -7.15 -4.04
CA ILE A 266 -8.53 -7.64 -5.39
C ILE A 266 -7.13 -7.16 -5.75
N GLY A 267 -6.81 -5.89 -5.50
CA GLY A 267 -5.55 -5.29 -5.87
C GLY A 267 -4.34 -5.94 -5.21
N PHE A 268 -4.35 -6.13 -3.90
CA PHE A 268 -3.24 -6.78 -3.20
C PHE A 268 -3.07 -8.25 -3.58
N MET A 269 -4.18 -8.96 -3.81
CA MET A 269 -4.15 -10.34 -4.27
C MET A 269 -3.42 -10.47 -5.61
N PHE A 270 -3.74 -9.64 -6.60
CA PHE A 270 -3.06 -9.70 -7.90
C PHE A 270 -1.68 -9.05 -7.89
N ALA A 271 -1.43 -8.02 -7.08
CA ALA A 271 -0.11 -7.41 -6.95
C ALA A 271 0.94 -8.40 -6.41
N SER A 272 0.54 -9.36 -5.58
CA SER A 272 1.43 -10.39 -5.04
C SER A 272 2.01 -11.35 -6.09
N LEU A 273 1.43 -11.38 -7.30
CA LEU A 273 1.96 -12.17 -8.41
C LEU A 273 3.21 -11.56 -9.04
N MET A 274 3.42 -10.24 -8.87
CA MET A 274 4.52 -9.55 -9.56
C MET A 274 5.92 -10.02 -9.13
N PRO A 275 6.21 -10.23 -7.83
CA PRO A 275 7.48 -10.82 -7.45
C PRO A 275 7.75 -12.19 -8.08
N LEU A 276 6.70 -13.01 -8.19
CA LEU A 276 6.80 -14.34 -8.82
C LEU A 276 7.11 -14.23 -10.32
N LEU A 277 6.41 -13.33 -11.03
CA LEU A 277 6.65 -13.10 -12.46
C LEU A 277 8.06 -12.55 -12.71
N THR A 278 8.50 -11.57 -11.90
CA THR A 278 9.86 -11.02 -12.01
C THR A 278 10.92 -12.10 -11.75
N GLY A 279 10.71 -12.96 -10.73
CA GLY A 279 11.59 -14.07 -10.44
C GLY A 279 11.61 -15.10 -11.56
N TRP A 280 10.47 -15.46 -12.11
CA TRP A 280 10.36 -16.36 -13.24
C TRP A 280 11.10 -15.85 -14.48
N PHE A 281 10.94 -14.55 -14.81
CA PHE A 281 11.71 -13.93 -15.91
C PHE A 281 13.20 -13.94 -15.62
N ARG A 282 13.63 -13.67 -14.39
CA ARG A 282 15.04 -13.75 -13.99
C ARG A 282 15.60 -15.16 -14.20
N ASP A 283 14.89 -16.19 -13.76
CA ASP A 283 15.34 -17.58 -13.90
C ASP A 283 15.37 -18.03 -15.36
N ALA A 284 14.42 -17.57 -16.18
CA ALA A 284 14.36 -17.89 -17.61
C ALA A 284 15.41 -17.16 -18.46
N SER A 285 15.77 -15.92 -18.10
CA SER A 285 16.69 -15.07 -18.89
C SER A 285 18.09 -14.95 -18.30
N GLY A 286 18.31 -15.44 -17.08
CA GLY A 286 19.58 -15.33 -16.36
C GLY A 286 19.88 -13.95 -15.78
N ASN A 287 18.98 -12.98 -15.89
CA ASN A 287 19.14 -11.62 -15.36
C ASN A 287 17.79 -10.93 -15.06
N TYR A 288 17.82 -9.77 -14.38
CA TYR A 288 16.61 -9.05 -13.99
C TYR A 288 16.06 -8.08 -15.04
N THR A 289 16.70 -7.91 -16.20
CA THR A 289 16.33 -6.89 -17.20
C THR A 289 14.89 -7.04 -17.66
N LEU A 290 14.46 -8.25 -18.03
CA LEU A 290 13.09 -8.52 -18.44
C LEU A 290 12.08 -8.26 -17.30
N GLY A 291 12.47 -8.55 -16.06
CA GLY A 291 11.65 -8.25 -14.89
C GLY A 291 11.40 -6.74 -14.73
N TRP A 292 12.43 -5.92 -14.86
CA TRP A 292 12.27 -4.46 -14.81
C TRP A 292 11.51 -3.91 -16.02
N GLN A 293 11.70 -4.45 -17.22
CA GLN A 293 10.94 -4.09 -18.42
C GLN A 293 9.44 -4.42 -18.28
N LEU A 294 9.10 -5.53 -17.61
CA LEU A 294 7.70 -5.85 -17.28
C LEU A 294 7.04 -4.73 -16.49
N HIS A 295 7.75 -4.10 -15.53
CA HIS A 295 7.21 -2.98 -14.77
C HIS A 295 6.95 -1.74 -15.63
N ILE A 296 7.76 -1.52 -16.67
CA ILE A 296 7.53 -0.44 -17.66
C ILE A 296 6.26 -0.74 -18.47
N ILE A 297 6.09 -1.96 -18.95
CA ILE A 297 4.87 -2.39 -19.67
C ILE A 297 3.63 -2.22 -18.80
N VAL A 298 3.72 -2.63 -17.54
CA VAL A 298 2.64 -2.42 -16.55
C VAL A 298 2.36 -0.92 -16.37
N GLY A 299 3.40 -0.08 -16.31
CA GLY A 299 3.25 1.38 -16.26
C GLY A 299 2.50 1.94 -17.47
N LEU A 300 2.80 1.48 -18.68
CA LEU A 300 2.05 1.85 -19.89
C LEU A 300 0.58 1.46 -19.80
N LEU A 301 0.27 0.26 -19.32
CA LEU A 301 -1.12 -0.17 -19.09
C LEU A 301 -1.83 0.71 -18.07
N ILE A 302 -1.15 1.08 -16.97
CA ILE A 302 -1.70 2.00 -15.96
C ILE A 302 -2.03 3.35 -16.62
N LEU A 303 -1.14 3.92 -17.42
CA LEU A 303 -1.36 5.18 -18.12
C LEU A 303 -2.59 5.10 -19.04
N LEU A 304 -2.72 4.02 -19.82
CA LEU A 304 -3.88 3.79 -20.70
C LEU A 304 -5.19 3.71 -19.91
N ILE A 305 -5.19 2.99 -18.79
CA ILE A 305 -6.38 2.87 -17.95
C ILE A 305 -6.72 4.18 -17.26
N THR A 306 -5.71 4.99 -16.89
CA THR A 306 -5.92 6.28 -16.20
C THR A 306 -6.85 7.22 -16.99
N TRP A 307 -6.83 7.19 -18.32
CA TRP A 307 -7.74 7.97 -19.16
C TRP A 307 -9.22 7.65 -18.92
N ARG A 308 -9.55 6.43 -18.50
CA ARG A 308 -10.91 6.00 -18.17
C ARG A 308 -11.45 6.61 -16.87
N PHE A 309 -10.60 7.26 -16.06
CA PHE A 309 -10.97 7.83 -14.77
C PHE A 309 -11.30 9.33 -14.85
N ASN A 310 -12.09 9.70 -15.86
CA ASN A 310 -12.64 11.06 -15.95
C ASN A 310 -13.76 11.22 -14.90
N PRO A 311 -13.66 12.18 -13.96
CA PRO A 311 -14.67 12.37 -12.91
C PRO A 311 -16.07 12.73 -13.45
N LYS A 312 -16.16 13.34 -14.64
CA LYS A 312 -17.46 13.61 -15.29
C LYS A 312 -18.29 12.34 -15.54
N GLY A 313 -17.63 11.17 -15.65
CA GLY A 313 -18.27 9.88 -15.88
C GLY A 313 -18.50 9.08 -14.59
N TYR A 314 -18.33 9.60 -13.39
CA TYR A 314 -18.50 8.83 -12.15
C TYR A 314 -19.97 8.67 -11.76
N LYS A 315 -20.79 9.70 -12.02
CA LYS A 315 -22.23 9.68 -11.70
C LYS A 315 -22.95 8.58 -12.51
N GLY A 316 -23.74 7.77 -11.84
CA GLY A 316 -24.53 6.70 -12.45
C GLY A 316 -23.79 5.37 -12.71
N LEU A 317 -22.47 5.27 -12.45
CA LEU A 317 -21.73 4.02 -12.60
C LEU A 317 -22.11 2.96 -11.57
N PHE A 318 -22.57 3.40 -10.42
CA PHE A 318 -23.07 2.54 -9.35
C PHE A 318 -24.53 2.91 -9.11
N ASN A 319 -25.47 2.03 -9.54
CA ASN A 319 -26.91 2.20 -9.28
C ASN A 319 -27.17 1.93 -7.80
N LEU A 320 -26.82 2.89 -6.96
CA LEU A 320 -27.23 2.92 -5.57
C LEU A 320 -28.64 3.50 -5.58
N GLN A 321 -29.66 2.64 -5.41
CA GLN A 321 -31.01 3.13 -5.17
C GLN A 321 -30.95 3.98 -3.92
N GLU A 322 -31.29 5.28 -4.06
CA GLU A 322 -31.44 6.23 -2.97
C GLU A 322 -32.56 5.80 -2.00
#